data_c7e9624a0178cba20de965ba8948e657
#
_entry.id   c7e9624a0178cba20de965ba8948e657
#
_cell.length_a   1.000
_cell.length_b   1.000
_cell.length_c   1.000
_cell.angle_alpha   90.00
_cell.angle_beta   90.00
_cell.angle_gamma   90.00
#
_symmetry.space_group_name_H-M   'P 1'
#
loop_
_entity.id
_entity.type
_entity.pdbx_description
1 polymer ?
#
loop_
_entity_poly.entity_id
_entity_poly.type
_entity_poly.pdbx_seq_one_letter_code
_entity_poly.pdbx_strand_id
1 'polypeptide(L)'
;MEGTLMATKTIKTRFQMRNDTAANWASANPVLLIGEIGFENDTNKFKFGDGTTAWTNLSYAGTDAAQIQALIDAAEDNYYTVVRNADETDNAAIARALGDKTAAKGDICVIKTALGTTPETYSFMGYVYDGANWGAMDGNVSSENIILSKDFIGAGNWTQIGNVKKSQTGTITIPGKGKNLNSFLENFTTEELNPTKPAPTCAITLTGAGAKEVGTTFTPAYTATFDKKAYAYPPTDTGVTVTAWEIKDTNDVTKTSATGSFDAFTVEETTNYKLTAKASYSDGNIPKTNLGNNYPAAQIKAGTTAVATSGTVTGYRNWFYGYKNAAGVLDVAALTSAQIRALTARNGSFPATIDTNGMQQMFFAIPKGRKTSVKCSNNVNGAPCTMGKTEVQVEGANGFTAIAYDVWYVNSASADSGTNTYKIVVS
;
A
#
# COMPACT_ATOMS: atom_id res chain seq x y z
N MET A 1 -0.57 -45.52 15.63
CA MET A 1 -1.46 -44.61 14.87
C MET A 1 -0.61 -43.44 14.40
N GLU A 2 -0.14 -43.52 13.18
CA GLU A 2 0.64 -42.46 12.55
C GLU A 2 -0.34 -41.40 12.00
N GLY A 3 -0.30 -40.20 12.54
CA GLY A 3 -1.04 -39.05 12.05
C GLY A 3 -0.35 -38.46 10.84
N THR A 4 -0.94 -38.63 9.67
CA THR A 4 -0.50 -37.96 8.44
C THR A 4 -0.68 -36.45 8.58
N LEU A 5 0.41 -35.71 8.71
CA LEU A 5 0.37 -34.25 8.56
C LEU A 5 0.04 -33.90 7.11
N MET A 6 -1.14 -33.35 6.88
CA MET A 6 -1.46 -32.74 5.60
C MET A 6 -0.69 -31.41 5.46
N ALA A 7 0.16 -31.36 4.45
CA ALA A 7 0.86 -30.14 4.10
C ALA A 7 -0.14 -29.09 3.60
N THR A 8 -0.27 -27.98 4.30
CA THR A 8 -1.07 -26.83 3.87
C THR A 8 -0.35 -26.10 2.75
N LYS A 9 -0.82 -26.30 1.52
CA LYS A 9 -0.32 -25.55 0.36
C LYS A 9 -1.06 -24.22 0.30
N THR A 10 -0.37 -23.12 0.61
CA THR A 10 -0.91 -21.78 0.39
C THR A 10 -0.90 -21.46 -1.10
N ILE A 11 -2.06 -21.51 -1.73
CA ILE A 11 -2.22 -21.09 -3.13
C ILE A 11 -2.54 -19.60 -3.12
N LYS A 12 -1.62 -18.77 -3.61
CA LYS A 12 -1.90 -17.37 -3.90
C LYS A 12 -2.69 -17.29 -5.20
N THR A 13 -4.00 -17.38 -5.11
CA THR A 13 -4.89 -17.23 -6.26
C THR A 13 -5.32 -15.77 -6.37
N ARG A 14 -5.07 -15.14 -7.49
CA ARG A 14 -5.69 -13.87 -7.84
C ARG A 14 -6.99 -14.18 -8.56
N PHE A 15 -8.10 -13.72 -8.01
CA PHE A 15 -9.37 -13.73 -8.72
C PHE A 15 -9.47 -12.47 -9.57
N GLN A 16 -9.62 -12.63 -10.85
CA GLN A 16 -10.00 -11.54 -11.75
C GLN A 16 -11.46 -11.75 -12.13
N MET A 17 -12.29 -10.79 -11.80
CA MET A 17 -13.69 -10.79 -12.22
C MET A 17 -13.77 -10.65 -13.74
N ARG A 18 -14.79 -11.24 -14.31
CA ARG A 18 -15.09 -11.07 -15.73
C ARG A 18 -15.39 -9.59 -16.00
N ASN A 19 -14.60 -8.97 -16.88
CA ASN A 19 -14.69 -7.54 -17.14
C ASN A 19 -14.53 -7.24 -18.62
N ASP A 20 -15.20 -6.18 -19.06
CA ASP A 20 -15.09 -5.61 -20.40
C ASP A 20 -15.63 -4.17 -20.36
N THR A 21 -15.65 -3.46 -21.49
CA THR A 21 -16.30 -2.17 -21.60
C THR A 21 -17.83 -2.30 -21.61
N ALA A 22 -18.55 -1.27 -21.18
CA ALA A 22 -20.01 -1.24 -21.20
C ALA A 22 -20.56 -1.56 -22.60
N ALA A 23 -19.93 -1.04 -23.66
CA ALA A 23 -20.33 -1.30 -25.05
C ALA A 23 -20.17 -2.78 -25.43
N ASN A 24 -19.07 -3.41 -25.04
CA ASN A 24 -18.84 -4.83 -25.33
C ASN A 24 -19.80 -5.73 -24.55
N TRP A 25 -20.05 -5.40 -23.27
CA TRP A 25 -21.04 -6.09 -22.45
C TRP A 25 -22.45 -6.00 -23.07
N ALA A 26 -22.85 -4.82 -23.53
CA ALA A 26 -24.14 -4.63 -24.19
C ALA A 26 -24.25 -5.37 -25.50
N SER A 27 -23.18 -5.39 -26.30
CA SER A 27 -23.12 -6.09 -27.59
C SER A 27 -23.17 -7.61 -27.44
N ALA A 28 -22.40 -8.15 -26.49
CA ALA A 28 -22.37 -9.59 -26.21
C ALA A 28 -23.66 -10.06 -25.48
N ASN A 29 -24.26 -9.18 -24.70
CA ASN A 29 -25.48 -9.35 -23.92
C ASN A 29 -25.65 -10.73 -23.25
N PRO A 30 -24.64 -11.25 -22.52
CA PRO A 30 -24.70 -12.61 -21.97
C PRO A 30 -25.67 -12.69 -20.79
N VAL A 31 -26.15 -13.89 -20.52
CA VAL A 31 -26.77 -14.24 -19.25
C VAL A 31 -25.65 -14.69 -18.31
N LEU A 32 -25.40 -13.95 -17.26
CA LEU A 32 -24.43 -14.32 -16.23
C LEU A 32 -25.00 -15.40 -15.29
N LEU A 33 -24.12 -16.27 -14.80
CA LEU A 33 -24.53 -17.27 -13.81
C LEU A 33 -25.02 -16.60 -12.53
N ILE A 34 -25.84 -17.28 -11.75
CA ILE A 34 -26.31 -16.76 -10.47
C ILE A 34 -25.12 -16.42 -9.54
N GLY A 35 -25.05 -15.18 -9.11
CA GLY A 35 -23.95 -14.68 -8.28
C GLY A 35 -22.64 -14.34 -9.04
N GLU A 36 -22.57 -14.56 -10.35
CA GLU A 36 -21.44 -14.12 -11.17
C GLU A 36 -21.42 -12.61 -11.24
N ILE A 37 -20.22 -12.01 -11.09
CA ILE A 37 -20.03 -10.57 -11.15
C ILE A 37 -19.45 -10.20 -12.52
N GLY A 38 -20.16 -9.37 -13.27
CA GLY A 38 -19.65 -8.70 -14.46
C GLY A 38 -19.28 -7.24 -14.14
N PHE A 39 -18.09 -6.82 -14.51
CA PHE A 39 -17.55 -5.48 -14.25
C PHE A 39 -17.30 -4.72 -15.56
N GLU A 40 -17.77 -3.49 -15.62
CA GLU A 40 -17.50 -2.55 -16.71
C GLU A 40 -16.26 -1.71 -16.35
N ASN A 41 -15.17 -1.95 -17.06
CA ASN A 41 -13.88 -1.34 -16.75
C ASN A 41 -13.73 0.12 -17.21
N ASP A 42 -14.66 0.61 -18.04
CA ASP A 42 -14.73 2.00 -18.51
C ASP A 42 -15.69 2.87 -17.68
N THR A 43 -16.74 2.28 -17.10
CA THR A 43 -17.73 3.01 -16.28
C THR A 43 -17.55 2.77 -14.78
N ASN A 44 -16.71 1.81 -14.38
CA ASN A 44 -16.52 1.33 -13.00
C ASN A 44 -17.82 0.82 -12.34
N LYS A 45 -18.76 0.34 -13.14
CA LYS A 45 -20.02 -0.24 -12.68
C LYS A 45 -19.98 -1.75 -12.77
N PHE A 46 -20.85 -2.41 -12.01
CA PHE A 46 -20.94 -3.87 -12.06
C PHE A 46 -22.38 -4.34 -11.84
N LYS A 47 -22.65 -5.56 -12.29
CA LYS A 47 -23.93 -6.22 -12.15
C LYS A 47 -23.74 -7.63 -11.62
N PHE A 48 -24.74 -8.14 -10.90
CA PHE A 48 -24.77 -9.52 -10.46
C PHE A 48 -25.67 -10.35 -11.39
N GLY A 49 -25.17 -11.47 -11.84
CA GLY A 49 -25.99 -12.44 -12.59
C GLY A 49 -27.03 -13.09 -11.69
N ASP A 50 -28.23 -13.27 -12.24
CA ASP A 50 -29.35 -14.01 -11.62
C ASP A 50 -29.58 -15.38 -12.29
N GLY A 51 -28.75 -15.74 -13.26
CA GLY A 51 -28.81 -16.97 -14.02
C GLY A 51 -29.86 -17.01 -15.15
N THR A 52 -30.65 -15.93 -15.32
CA THR A 52 -31.78 -15.91 -16.25
C THR A 52 -31.85 -14.63 -17.10
N THR A 53 -31.47 -13.50 -16.54
CA THR A 53 -31.58 -12.19 -17.17
C THR A 53 -30.34 -11.85 -17.98
N ALA A 54 -30.51 -11.43 -19.23
CA ALA A 54 -29.42 -10.97 -20.08
C ALA A 54 -28.83 -9.64 -19.56
N TRP A 55 -27.54 -9.42 -19.80
CA TRP A 55 -26.76 -8.31 -19.28
C TRP A 55 -27.44 -6.95 -19.36
N THR A 56 -28.02 -6.60 -20.51
CA THR A 56 -28.66 -5.30 -20.72
C THR A 56 -29.85 -5.05 -19.80
N ASN A 57 -30.52 -6.11 -19.36
CA ASN A 57 -31.71 -6.05 -18.50
C ASN A 57 -31.40 -6.27 -17.01
N LEU A 58 -30.18 -6.66 -16.66
CA LEU A 58 -29.75 -6.70 -15.26
C LEU A 58 -29.58 -5.29 -14.72
N SER A 59 -30.03 -5.07 -13.50
CA SER A 59 -29.77 -3.81 -12.78
C SER A 59 -28.31 -3.72 -12.34
N TYR A 60 -27.76 -2.51 -12.35
CA TYR A 60 -26.48 -2.27 -11.73
C TYR A 60 -26.52 -2.51 -10.22
N ALA A 61 -25.45 -3.06 -9.67
CA ALA A 61 -25.30 -3.19 -8.23
C ALA A 61 -25.05 -1.82 -7.61
N GLY A 62 -25.81 -1.50 -6.61
CA GLY A 62 -25.81 -0.20 -5.95
C GLY A 62 -27.15 0.54 -6.17
N THR A 63 -27.29 1.65 -5.51
CA THR A 63 -28.47 2.53 -5.66
C THR A 63 -28.37 3.23 -7.00
N ASP A 64 -29.35 3.07 -7.88
CA ASP A 64 -29.34 3.78 -9.15
C ASP A 64 -29.65 5.29 -8.96
N ALA A 65 -29.31 6.09 -9.97
CA ALA A 65 -29.53 7.53 -9.92
C ALA A 65 -31.01 7.90 -9.71
N ALA A 66 -31.93 7.07 -10.20
CA ALA A 66 -33.36 7.30 -10.02
C ALA A 66 -33.82 7.03 -8.59
N GLN A 67 -33.27 5.99 -7.94
CA GLN A 67 -33.53 5.72 -6.52
C GLN A 67 -32.90 6.80 -5.62
N ILE A 68 -31.70 7.27 -5.96
CA ILE A 68 -31.06 8.40 -5.25
C ILE A 68 -31.92 9.67 -5.46
N GLN A 69 -32.36 9.94 -6.69
CA GLN A 69 -33.18 11.11 -6.98
C GLN A 69 -34.53 11.02 -6.26
N ALA A 70 -35.19 9.86 -6.24
CA ALA A 70 -36.43 9.67 -5.50
C ALA A 70 -36.27 9.88 -3.99
N LEU A 71 -35.10 9.50 -3.42
CA LEU A 71 -34.79 9.78 -2.02
C LEU A 71 -34.50 11.26 -1.77
N ILE A 72 -33.85 11.94 -2.72
CA ILE A 72 -33.63 13.38 -2.69
C ILE A 72 -35.00 14.11 -2.81
N ASP A 73 -35.80 13.73 -3.78
CA ASP A 73 -37.13 14.32 -4.00
C ASP A 73 -38.03 14.13 -2.77
N ALA A 74 -37.99 12.95 -2.13
CA ALA A 74 -38.72 12.69 -0.89
C ALA A 74 -38.18 13.46 0.33
N ALA A 75 -36.88 13.80 0.33
CA ALA A 75 -36.28 14.61 1.39
C ALA A 75 -36.55 16.13 1.19
N GLU A 76 -36.78 16.55 -0.05
CA GLU A 76 -37.03 17.94 -0.39
C GLU A 76 -38.50 18.36 -0.25
N ASP A 77 -39.40 17.43 0.08
CA ASP A 77 -40.85 17.66 0.06
C ASP A 77 -41.37 18.68 1.11
N ASN A 78 -40.51 19.25 1.95
CA ASN A 78 -40.92 20.20 2.99
C ASN A 78 -40.21 21.55 2.91
N TYR A 79 -39.31 21.75 1.93
CA TYR A 79 -38.54 22.98 1.81
C TYR A 79 -38.47 23.44 0.35
N TYR A 80 -38.98 24.61 0.10
CA TYR A 80 -39.05 25.21 -1.23
C TYR A 80 -38.18 26.46 -1.28
N THR A 81 -37.51 26.70 -2.38
CA THR A 81 -36.78 27.95 -2.62
C THR A 81 -37.14 28.50 -4.00
N VAL A 82 -37.28 29.80 -4.08
CA VAL A 82 -37.60 30.49 -5.35
C VAL A 82 -36.94 31.85 -5.42
N VAL A 83 -36.43 32.20 -6.59
CA VAL A 83 -36.02 33.57 -6.88
C VAL A 83 -37.25 34.35 -7.35
N ARG A 84 -37.57 35.46 -6.69
CA ARG A 84 -38.70 36.31 -7.01
C ARG A 84 -38.49 37.00 -8.34
N ASN A 85 -39.49 36.93 -9.22
CA ASN A 85 -39.49 37.72 -10.44
C ASN A 85 -39.84 39.20 -10.14
N ALA A 86 -39.49 40.10 -11.04
CA ALA A 86 -39.92 41.49 -10.94
C ALA A 86 -41.46 41.57 -10.92
N ASP A 87 -41.98 42.36 -10.00
CA ASP A 87 -43.44 42.59 -9.83
C ASP A 87 -44.27 41.36 -9.40
N GLU A 88 -43.62 40.25 -9.01
CA GLU A 88 -44.31 39.07 -8.52
C GLU A 88 -44.69 39.23 -7.04
N THR A 89 -45.89 38.82 -6.67
CA THR A 89 -46.29 38.76 -5.25
C THR A 89 -45.67 37.53 -4.59
N ASP A 90 -45.49 37.58 -3.25
CA ASP A 90 -44.92 36.45 -2.51
C ASP A 90 -45.74 35.16 -2.67
N ASN A 91 -47.07 35.26 -2.65
CA ASN A 91 -47.95 34.12 -2.89
C ASN A 91 -47.80 33.53 -4.31
N ALA A 92 -47.59 34.36 -5.31
CA ALA A 92 -47.32 33.90 -6.67
C ALA A 92 -45.97 33.21 -6.78
N ALA A 93 -44.93 33.75 -6.13
CA ALA A 93 -43.61 33.13 -6.05
C ALA A 93 -43.66 31.76 -5.33
N ILE A 94 -44.40 31.68 -4.21
CA ILE A 94 -44.60 30.43 -3.47
C ILE A 94 -45.35 29.40 -4.32
N ALA A 95 -46.45 29.82 -5.00
CA ALA A 95 -47.19 28.93 -5.88
C ALA A 95 -46.32 28.38 -7.01
N ARG A 96 -45.42 29.20 -7.58
CA ARG A 96 -44.47 28.79 -8.60
C ARG A 96 -43.41 27.82 -8.04
N ALA A 97 -42.97 28.03 -6.80
CA ALA A 97 -42.05 27.11 -6.12
C ALA A 97 -42.68 25.73 -5.86
N LEU A 98 -43.96 25.71 -5.51
CA LEU A 98 -44.70 24.46 -5.28
C LEU A 98 -44.98 23.70 -6.58
N GLY A 99 -45.16 24.39 -7.71
CA GLY A 99 -45.58 23.74 -8.96
C GLY A 99 -46.92 23.00 -8.78
N ASP A 100 -46.92 21.69 -9.06
CA ASP A 100 -48.12 20.84 -8.90
C ASP A 100 -48.25 20.21 -7.49
N LYS A 101 -47.32 20.53 -6.56
CA LYS A 101 -47.34 19.99 -5.19
C LYS A 101 -48.36 20.72 -4.32
N THR A 102 -48.96 20.00 -3.40
CA THR A 102 -49.85 20.56 -2.38
C THR A 102 -49.07 20.79 -1.10
N ALA A 103 -49.08 22.00 -0.58
CA ALA A 103 -48.40 22.34 0.66
C ALA A 103 -48.95 21.55 1.85
N ALA A 104 -48.07 21.01 2.67
CA ALA A 104 -48.42 20.37 3.93
C ALA A 104 -48.11 21.29 5.11
N LYS A 105 -48.83 21.14 6.19
CA LYS A 105 -48.58 21.94 7.40
C LYS A 105 -47.13 21.74 7.89
N GLY A 106 -46.40 22.83 8.01
CA GLY A 106 -45.00 22.86 8.40
C GLY A 106 -44.03 23.04 7.24
N ASP A 107 -44.50 23.03 6.01
CA ASP A 107 -43.68 23.33 4.83
C ASP A 107 -43.11 24.74 4.90
N ILE A 108 -41.89 24.88 4.45
CA ILE A 108 -41.18 26.17 4.43
C ILE A 108 -40.87 26.56 2.99
N CYS A 109 -41.16 27.80 2.64
CA CYS A 109 -40.73 28.39 1.39
C CYS A 109 -39.85 29.61 1.64
N VAL A 110 -38.67 29.66 1.00
CA VAL A 110 -37.76 30.80 1.06
C VAL A 110 -37.78 31.52 -0.28
N ILE A 111 -38.25 32.75 -0.26
CA ILE A 111 -38.19 33.64 -1.40
C ILE A 111 -36.88 34.42 -1.38
N LYS A 112 -36.15 34.35 -2.47
CA LYS A 112 -34.92 35.13 -2.71
C LYS A 112 -35.27 36.32 -3.58
N THR A 113 -35.04 37.53 -3.12
CA THR A 113 -35.21 38.75 -3.91
C THR A 113 -33.83 39.29 -4.27
N ALA A 114 -33.54 39.45 -5.56
CA ALA A 114 -32.28 40.00 -6.01
C ALA A 114 -32.13 41.46 -5.60
N LEU A 115 -31.00 41.79 -4.97
CA LEU A 115 -30.63 43.14 -4.54
C LEU A 115 -29.66 43.82 -5.50
N GLY A 116 -29.03 43.05 -6.39
CA GLY A 116 -28.06 43.55 -7.36
C GLY A 116 -27.63 42.47 -8.33
N THR A 117 -26.97 42.87 -9.41
CA THR A 117 -26.56 41.98 -10.50
C THR A 117 -25.09 41.62 -10.50
N THR A 118 -24.26 42.27 -9.66
CA THR A 118 -22.80 41.98 -9.64
C THR A 118 -22.18 42.42 -8.31
N PRO A 119 -21.73 41.52 -7.43
CA PRO A 119 -22.09 40.09 -7.38
C PRO A 119 -23.59 39.91 -7.08
N GLU A 120 -24.15 38.78 -7.47
CA GLU A 120 -25.53 38.46 -7.12
C GLU A 120 -25.71 38.40 -5.60
N THR A 121 -26.46 39.37 -5.09
CA THR A 121 -26.85 39.44 -3.68
C THR A 121 -28.37 39.32 -3.56
N TYR A 122 -28.82 38.60 -2.56
CA TYR A 122 -30.23 38.32 -2.33
C TYR A 122 -30.64 38.75 -0.92
N SER A 123 -31.83 39.31 -0.78
CA SER A 123 -32.58 39.26 0.48
C SER A 123 -33.42 37.99 0.52
N PHE A 124 -33.67 37.49 1.70
CA PHE A 124 -34.39 36.25 1.92
C PHE A 124 -35.61 36.54 2.80
N MET A 125 -36.77 36.02 2.39
CA MET A 125 -37.99 36.03 3.18
C MET A 125 -38.51 34.59 3.31
N GLY A 126 -38.62 34.09 4.53
CA GLY A 126 -39.15 32.77 4.81
C GLY A 126 -40.67 32.80 5.02
N TYR A 127 -41.35 31.77 4.58
CA TYR A 127 -42.76 31.52 4.81
C TYR A 127 -42.92 30.11 5.34
N VAL A 128 -43.87 29.94 6.29
CA VAL A 128 -44.27 28.62 6.80
C VAL A 128 -45.76 28.41 6.52
N TYR A 129 -46.11 27.20 6.07
CA TYR A 129 -47.50 26.84 5.83
C TYR A 129 -48.15 26.32 7.12
N ASP A 130 -49.19 26.94 7.61
CA ASP A 130 -49.87 26.57 8.86
C ASP A 130 -50.92 25.46 8.69
N GLY A 131 -51.12 25.01 7.47
CA GLY A 131 -52.15 24.06 7.04
C GLY A 131 -53.34 24.72 6.32
N ALA A 132 -53.36 26.06 6.25
CA ALA A 132 -54.38 26.85 5.55
C ALA A 132 -53.75 27.98 4.71
N ASN A 133 -52.74 28.64 5.25
CA ASN A 133 -52.10 29.80 4.63
C ASN A 133 -50.58 29.79 4.81
N TRP A 134 -49.89 30.47 3.90
CA TRP A 134 -48.48 30.78 4.05
C TRP A 134 -48.33 32.06 4.90
N GLY A 135 -47.81 31.88 6.11
CA GLY A 135 -47.46 32.98 7.00
C GLY A 135 -46.01 33.42 6.81
N ALA A 136 -45.81 34.73 6.58
CA ALA A 136 -44.46 35.27 6.56
C ALA A 136 -43.76 35.03 7.92
N MET A 137 -42.54 34.56 7.90
CA MET A 137 -41.67 34.59 9.05
C MET A 137 -41.18 36.02 9.21
N ASP A 138 -42.02 36.88 9.80
CA ASP A 138 -41.73 38.31 9.92
C ASP A 138 -40.36 38.55 10.59
N GLY A 139 -39.59 39.31 9.92
CA GLY A 139 -38.38 40.05 10.18
C GLY A 139 -37.60 39.95 11.48
N ASN A 140 -37.97 39.11 12.39
CA ASN A 140 -37.28 38.87 13.63
C ASN A 140 -37.07 37.37 13.98
N VAL A 141 -37.19 36.51 12.97
CA VAL A 141 -36.82 35.11 13.14
C VAL A 141 -35.33 34.98 12.84
N SER A 142 -34.51 35.39 13.81
CA SER A 142 -33.12 34.92 13.81
C SER A 142 -33.15 33.41 14.08
N SER A 143 -32.14 32.68 13.54
CA SER A 143 -31.96 31.26 13.84
C SER A 143 -31.89 30.98 15.36
N GLU A 144 -31.67 32.00 16.15
CA GLU A 144 -31.66 31.97 17.62
C GLU A 144 -33.08 31.92 18.23
N ASN A 145 -34.09 32.44 17.51
CA ASN A 145 -35.48 32.49 17.97
C ASN A 145 -36.32 31.27 17.56
N ILE A 146 -35.82 30.43 16.65
CA ILE A 146 -36.45 29.19 16.24
C ILE A 146 -36.10 28.10 17.25
N ILE A 147 -37.04 27.75 18.15
CA ILE A 147 -36.87 26.70 19.13
C ILE A 147 -37.38 25.37 18.57
N LEU A 148 -36.55 24.37 18.50
CA LEU A 148 -36.91 23.04 18.04
C LEU A 148 -37.75 22.30 19.08
N SER A 149 -38.88 21.76 18.66
CA SER A 149 -39.81 21.04 19.56
C SER A 149 -39.42 19.58 19.80
N LYS A 150 -38.58 19.03 18.98
CA LYS A 150 -38.16 17.62 19.01
C LYS A 150 -36.66 17.45 18.76
N ASP A 151 -36.14 16.31 19.18
CA ASP A 151 -34.87 15.84 18.71
C ASP A 151 -34.98 15.32 17.27
N PHE A 152 -33.96 15.49 16.48
CA PHE A 152 -33.89 14.90 15.14
C PHE A 152 -33.44 13.44 15.26
N ILE A 153 -34.28 12.52 14.78
CA ILE A 153 -33.98 11.09 14.79
C ILE A 153 -33.84 10.60 13.37
N GLY A 154 -32.61 10.32 12.96
CA GLY A 154 -32.33 9.69 11.66
C GLY A 154 -32.60 8.18 11.75
N ALA A 155 -33.59 7.68 10.98
CA ALA A 155 -33.81 6.26 10.78
C ALA A 155 -33.20 5.83 9.45
N GLY A 156 -32.37 4.80 9.43
CA GLY A 156 -31.79 4.25 8.20
C GLY A 156 -30.35 3.70 8.38
N ASN A 157 -29.74 3.35 7.25
CA ASN A 157 -28.39 2.79 7.21
C ASN A 157 -27.26 3.84 7.26
N TRP A 158 -27.53 5.01 7.79
CA TRP A 158 -26.53 6.07 7.93
C TRP A 158 -25.49 5.68 8.98
N THR A 159 -24.21 5.77 8.63
CA THR A 159 -23.11 5.58 9.57
C THR A 159 -22.77 6.86 10.31
N GLN A 160 -23.12 7.99 9.74
CA GLN A 160 -22.88 9.33 10.28
C GLN A 160 -23.77 10.35 9.56
N ILE A 161 -24.28 11.34 10.27
CA ILE A 161 -24.94 12.53 9.69
C ILE A 161 -24.19 13.75 10.22
N GLY A 162 -23.56 14.52 9.33
CA GLY A 162 -22.65 15.59 9.76
C GLY A 162 -21.57 15.02 10.68
N ASN A 163 -21.41 15.60 11.84
CA ASN A 163 -20.43 15.13 12.84
C ASN A 163 -21.02 14.13 13.85
N VAL A 164 -22.30 13.78 13.75
CA VAL A 164 -22.95 12.86 14.69
C VAL A 164 -22.81 11.43 14.21
N LYS A 165 -22.09 10.62 14.99
CA LYS A 165 -21.89 9.19 14.70
C LYS A 165 -23.12 8.38 15.09
N LYS A 166 -23.38 7.30 14.33
CA LYS A 166 -24.45 6.34 14.63
C LYS A 166 -24.23 5.70 15.99
N SER A 167 -25.27 5.66 16.82
CA SER A 167 -25.26 4.89 18.06
C SER A 167 -25.21 3.39 17.74
N GLN A 168 -24.79 2.55 18.71
CA GLN A 168 -24.75 1.08 18.54
C GLN A 168 -26.13 0.46 18.26
N THR A 169 -27.22 1.17 18.51
CA THR A 169 -28.59 0.72 18.28
C THR A 169 -29.12 0.98 16.87
N GLY A 170 -28.30 1.57 16.00
CA GLY A 170 -28.68 1.83 14.62
C GLY A 170 -29.48 3.11 14.36
N THR A 171 -29.73 3.91 15.41
CA THR A 171 -30.42 5.20 15.32
C THR A 171 -29.46 6.33 15.60
N ILE A 172 -29.53 7.41 14.81
CA ILE A 172 -28.82 8.66 15.10
C ILE A 172 -29.81 9.61 15.71
N THR A 173 -29.55 10.05 16.93
CA THR A 173 -30.32 11.10 17.59
C THR A 173 -29.47 12.35 17.69
N ILE A 174 -29.94 13.43 17.09
CA ILE A 174 -29.33 14.75 17.21
C ILE A 174 -30.17 15.56 18.18
N PRO A 175 -29.63 15.86 19.37
CA PRO A 175 -30.38 16.60 20.37
C PRO A 175 -30.76 17.98 19.86
N GLY A 176 -32.06 18.19 19.57
CA GLY A 176 -32.59 19.44 19.10
C GLY A 176 -33.65 20.04 20.00
N LYS A 177 -34.40 19.21 20.75
CA LYS A 177 -35.48 19.65 21.59
C LYS A 177 -35.05 20.73 22.58
N GLY A 178 -35.73 21.87 22.53
CA GLY A 178 -35.46 23.01 23.40
C GLY A 178 -34.23 23.84 23.01
N LYS A 179 -33.54 23.50 21.93
CA LYS A 179 -32.46 24.31 21.37
C LYS A 179 -32.96 25.23 20.29
N ASN A 180 -32.34 26.40 20.15
CA ASN A 180 -32.58 27.23 18.99
C ASN A 180 -31.91 26.62 17.73
N LEU A 181 -32.38 27.02 16.56
CA LEU A 181 -31.91 26.49 15.29
C LEU A 181 -30.40 26.69 15.10
N ASN A 182 -29.86 27.83 15.57
CA ASN A 182 -28.43 28.11 15.47
C ASN A 182 -27.61 27.10 16.31
N SER A 183 -27.99 26.96 17.59
CA SER A 183 -27.33 25.96 18.47
C SER A 183 -27.53 24.52 18.01
N PHE A 184 -28.66 24.22 17.32
CA PHE A 184 -28.87 22.93 16.69
C PHE A 184 -27.91 22.71 15.52
N LEU A 185 -27.80 23.68 14.63
CA LEU A 185 -26.89 23.64 13.48
C LEU A 185 -25.43 23.59 13.92
N GLU A 186 -25.07 24.36 14.96
CA GLU A 186 -23.74 24.31 15.57
C GLU A 186 -23.44 22.90 16.11
N ASN A 187 -24.34 22.29 16.85
CA ASN A 187 -24.18 20.91 17.32
C ASN A 187 -24.15 19.89 16.16
N PHE A 188 -24.86 20.18 15.08
CA PHE A 188 -24.87 19.31 13.90
C PHE A 188 -23.56 19.40 13.10
N THR A 189 -22.95 20.59 13.07
CA THR A 189 -21.76 20.87 12.26
C THR A 189 -20.46 20.80 13.04
N THR A 190 -20.48 20.81 14.37
CA THR A 190 -19.34 21.10 15.22
C THR A 190 -19.06 20.04 16.30
N GLU A 191 -19.10 18.74 15.95
CA GLU A 191 -18.42 17.79 16.80
C GLU A 191 -16.92 18.12 16.79
N GLU A 192 -16.37 18.41 17.96
CA GLU A 192 -14.95 18.64 18.11
C GLU A 192 -14.20 17.34 17.89
N LEU A 193 -13.52 17.24 16.76
CA LEU A 193 -12.67 16.10 16.45
C LEU A 193 -11.29 16.33 17.05
N ASN A 194 -10.93 15.46 17.96
CA ASN A 194 -9.62 15.51 18.59
C ASN A 194 -8.55 14.93 17.67
N PRO A 195 -7.42 15.61 17.53
CA PRO A 195 -6.30 15.07 16.75
C PRO A 195 -5.75 13.80 17.40
N THR A 196 -5.35 12.86 16.56
CA THR A 196 -4.71 11.62 17.01
C THR A 196 -3.21 11.85 17.14
N LYS A 197 -2.63 11.41 18.28
CA LYS A 197 -1.18 11.47 18.50
C LYS A 197 -0.45 10.45 17.64
N PRO A 198 0.32 10.85 16.62
CA PRO A 198 1.13 9.92 15.86
C PRO A 198 2.43 9.58 16.59
N ALA A 199 3.03 8.45 16.23
CA ALA A 199 4.36 8.07 16.70
C ALA A 199 5.40 8.36 15.62
N PRO A 200 6.38 9.22 15.83
CA PRO A 200 7.50 9.42 14.94
C PRO A 200 8.28 8.12 14.72
N THR A 201 8.80 7.90 13.53
CA THR A 201 9.58 6.72 13.18
C THR A 201 10.89 7.10 12.53
N CYS A 202 11.86 6.21 12.56
CA CYS A 202 13.08 6.34 11.76
C CYS A 202 13.28 5.10 10.89
N ALA A 203 14.10 5.23 9.87
CA ALA A 203 14.59 4.13 9.04
C ALA A 203 16.09 4.31 8.80
N ILE A 204 16.78 3.22 8.50
CA ILE A 204 18.19 3.23 8.13
C ILE A 204 18.42 2.32 6.92
N THR A 205 19.17 2.83 5.97
CA THR A 205 19.65 2.09 4.80
C THR A 205 21.16 1.92 4.89
N LEU A 206 21.62 0.69 4.79
CA LEU A 206 23.03 0.35 4.60
C LEU A 206 23.27 0.18 3.10
N THR A 207 24.08 1.05 2.53
CA THR A 207 24.40 1.02 1.09
C THR A 207 25.17 -0.25 0.75
N GLY A 208 24.66 -0.96 -0.26
CA GLY A 208 25.30 -2.20 -0.71
C GLY A 208 25.13 -3.38 0.26
N ALA A 209 24.13 -3.36 1.15
CA ALA A 209 23.76 -4.54 1.95
C ALA A 209 23.47 -5.74 1.04
N GLY A 210 23.61 -6.94 1.60
CA GLY A 210 23.43 -8.21 0.90
C GLY A 210 24.65 -9.11 1.00
N ALA A 211 24.58 -10.26 0.33
CA ALA A 211 25.66 -11.23 0.31
C ALA A 211 26.85 -10.73 -0.52
N LYS A 212 28.07 -10.95 0.00
CA LYS A 212 29.34 -10.57 -0.64
C LYS A 212 30.33 -11.71 -0.59
N GLU A 213 31.18 -11.80 -1.60
CA GLU A 213 32.26 -12.79 -1.57
C GLU A 213 33.21 -12.49 -0.41
N VAL A 214 33.58 -13.56 0.30
CA VAL A 214 34.61 -13.52 1.33
C VAL A 214 35.93 -12.97 0.77
N GLY A 215 36.56 -12.07 1.53
CA GLY A 215 37.76 -11.34 1.10
C GLY A 215 37.48 -9.98 0.42
N THR A 216 36.22 -9.68 0.14
CA THR A 216 35.85 -8.35 -0.36
C THR A 216 35.99 -7.32 0.75
N THR A 217 36.58 -6.18 0.48
CA THR A 217 36.56 -5.04 1.40
C THR A 217 35.22 -4.34 1.29
N PHE A 218 34.56 -4.17 2.41
CA PHE A 218 33.26 -3.46 2.49
C PHE A 218 33.37 -2.25 3.38
N THR A 219 32.99 -1.09 2.86
CA THR A 219 32.87 0.17 3.61
C THR A 219 31.40 0.44 3.89
N PRO A 220 30.95 0.33 5.16
CA PRO A 220 29.52 0.50 5.50
C PRO A 220 29.07 1.97 5.45
N ALA A 221 28.68 2.44 4.28
CA ALA A 221 28.05 3.74 4.14
C ALA A 221 26.53 3.64 4.45
N TYR A 222 25.98 4.63 5.12
CA TYR A 222 24.59 4.59 5.54
C TYR A 222 23.87 5.93 5.39
N THR A 223 22.56 5.85 5.31
CA THR A 223 21.62 6.97 5.41
C THR A 223 20.48 6.60 6.35
N ALA A 224 20.27 7.42 7.37
CA ALA A 224 19.13 7.35 8.26
C ALA A 224 18.12 8.44 7.90
N THR A 225 16.85 8.13 8.00
CA THR A 225 15.74 9.05 7.73
C THR A 225 14.79 9.09 8.91
N PHE A 226 14.16 10.23 9.11
CA PHE A 226 13.19 10.45 10.17
C PHE A 226 11.85 10.84 9.56
N ASP A 227 10.79 10.18 9.98
CA ASP A 227 9.42 10.50 9.63
C ASP A 227 8.70 11.05 10.86
N LYS A 228 8.52 12.35 10.90
CA LYS A 228 7.87 13.06 12.00
C LYS A 228 6.38 12.81 12.08
N LYS A 229 5.78 12.19 11.02
CA LYS A 229 4.34 12.02 10.87
C LYS A 229 3.57 13.35 10.83
N ALA A 230 2.28 13.25 10.64
CA ALA A 230 1.35 14.36 10.73
C ALA A 230 0.22 14.02 11.70
N TYR A 231 -0.37 15.02 12.35
CA TYR A 231 -1.64 14.82 13.05
C TYR A 231 -2.74 14.51 12.04
N ALA A 232 -3.70 13.70 12.45
CA ALA A 232 -4.93 13.52 11.70
C ALA A 232 -6.01 14.47 12.25
N TYR A 233 -6.86 15.00 11.41
CA TYR A 233 -8.06 15.78 11.76
C TYR A 233 -7.84 17.06 12.60
N PRO A 234 -7.46 18.18 11.98
CA PRO A 234 -7.04 18.32 10.59
C PRO A 234 -5.60 17.85 10.39
N PRO A 235 -5.23 17.43 9.18
CA PRO A 235 -3.85 17.08 8.87
C PRO A 235 -2.96 18.29 9.08
N THR A 236 -2.09 18.26 10.10
CA THR A 236 -1.16 19.35 10.41
C THR A 236 0.21 18.81 10.75
N ASP A 237 1.22 19.64 10.46
CA ASP A 237 2.59 19.30 10.78
C ASP A 237 2.76 19.17 12.31
N THR A 238 3.40 18.09 12.72
CA THR A 238 3.70 17.85 14.14
C THR A 238 4.73 18.82 14.69
N GLY A 239 5.54 19.48 13.86
CA GLY A 239 6.61 20.38 14.29
C GLY A 239 7.77 19.67 15.00
N VAL A 240 7.75 18.34 15.06
CA VAL A 240 8.82 17.53 15.66
C VAL A 240 10.09 17.62 14.82
N THR A 241 11.23 17.82 15.46
CA THR A 241 12.55 17.85 14.82
C THR A 241 13.48 16.86 15.50
N VAL A 242 14.40 16.29 14.72
CA VAL A 242 15.45 15.42 15.28
C VAL A 242 16.44 16.27 16.08
N THR A 243 16.73 15.84 17.29
CA THR A 243 17.71 16.46 18.19
C THR A 243 19.02 15.68 18.26
N ALA A 244 18.96 14.36 18.05
CA ALA A 244 20.15 13.51 17.99
C ALA A 244 19.87 12.22 17.24
N TRP A 245 20.92 11.66 16.66
CA TRP A 245 20.93 10.32 16.11
C TRP A 245 21.83 9.40 16.96
N GLU A 246 21.42 8.15 17.07
CA GLU A 246 22.26 7.05 17.54
C GLU A 246 22.24 5.97 16.46
N ILE A 247 23.34 5.85 15.73
CA ILE A 247 23.52 4.82 14.71
C ILE A 247 24.59 3.85 15.24
N LYS A 248 24.22 2.58 15.43
CA LYS A 248 25.15 1.56 15.93
C LYS A 248 25.39 0.47 14.90
N ASP A 249 26.60 0.02 14.83
CA ASP A 249 26.95 -1.19 14.11
C ASP A 249 26.86 -2.45 15.00
N THR A 250 27.20 -3.61 14.43
CA THR A 250 27.23 -4.89 15.17
C THR A 250 28.29 -4.97 16.25
N ASN A 251 29.25 -4.04 16.30
CA ASN A 251 30.31 -3.96 17.28
C ASN A 251 30.07 -2.87 18.33
N ASP A 252 28.83 -2.36 18.39
CA ASP A 252 28.41 -1.26 19.28
C ASP A 252 29.14 0.08 19.04
N VAL A 253 29.86 0.22 17.92
CA VAL A 253 30.42 1.52 17.51
C VAL A 253 29.27 2.45 17.17
N THR A 254 29.29 3.66 17.74
CA THR A 254 28.20 4.62 17.60
C THR A 254 28.59 5.81 16.73
N LYS A 255 27.71 6.21 15.82
CA LYS A 255 27.76 7.47 15.05
C LYS A 255 26.52 8.30 15.37
N THR A 256 26.67 9.62 15.26
CA THR A 256 25.61 10.57 15.67
C THR A 256 25.03 11.39 14.49
N SER A 257 25.48 11.14 13.27
CA SER A 257 25.01 11.81 12.07
C SER A 257 24.00 10.95 11.34
N ALA A 258 23.03 11.58 10.65
CA ALA A 258 22.05 10.87 9.83
C ALA A 258 22.69 10.14 8.63
N THR A 259 23.83 10.61 8.16
CA THR A 259 24.60 10.00 7.07
C THR A 259 26.05 9.84 7.49
N GLY A 260 26.72 8.85 6.92
CA GLY A 260 28.12 8.62 7.19
C GLY A 260 28.58 7.23 6.79
N SER A 261 29.72 6.83 7.32
CA SER A 261 30.26 5.50 7.13
C SER A 261 30.94 5.01 8.41
N PHE A 262 30.98 3.71 8.56
CA PHE A 262 31.84 3.01 9.53
C PHE A 262 33.15 2.61 8.85
N ASP A 263 34.12 2.16 9.66
CA ASP A 263 35.39 1.72 9.14
C ASP A 263 35.21 0.52 8.22
N ALA A 264 36.02 0.47 7.18
CA ALA A 264 36.00 -0.63 6.23
C ALA A 264 36.48 -1.90 6.92
N PHE A 265 35.89 -3.02 6.56
CA PHE A 265 36.32 -4.35 7.02
C PHE A 265 36.36 -5.35 5.86
N THR A 266 37.09 -6.41 6.05
CA THR A 266 37.09 -7.54 5.11
C THR A 266 35.96 -8.49 5.44
N VAL A 267 35.17 -8.83 4.44
CA VAL A 267 34.03 -9.76 4.60
C VAL A 267 34.58 -11.18 4.83
N GLU A 268 34.12 -11.83 5.89
CA GLU A 268 34.41 -13.20 6.25
C GLU A 268 33.18 -14.08 6.15
N GLU A 269 33.32 -15.40 6.21
CA GLU A 269 32.16 -16.32 6.18
C GLU A 269 31.19 -16.11 7.37
N THR A 270 31.75 -15.68 8.50
CA THR A 270 31.00 -15.36 9.72
C THR A 270 30.39 -13.98 9.72
N THR A 271 30.66 -13.17 8.69
CA THR A 271 30.13 -11.80 8.62
C THR A 271 28.61 -11.79 8.65
N ASN A 272 28.08 -11.06 9.62
CA ASN A 272 26.65 -10.78 9.78
C ASN A 272 26.52 -9.33 10.25
N TYR A 273 26.86 -8.40 9.35
CA TYR A 273 26.95 -6.99 9.69
C TYR A 273 25.67 -6.27 9.34
N LYS A 274 25.13 -5.54 10.29
CA LYS A 274 23.93 -4.69 10.14
C LYS A 274 24.08 -3.43 10.99
N LEU A 275 23.27 -2.44 10.70
CA LEU A 275 23.19 -1.22 11.46
C LEU A 275 21.83 -1.11 12.14
N THR A 276 21.82 -0.45 13.28
CA THR A 276 20.60 0.00 13.94
C THR A 276 20.60 1.51 14.03
N ALA A 277 19.42 2.11 13.98
CA ALA A 277 19.25 3.55 14.11
C ALA A 277 18.15 3.87 15.13
N LYS A 278 18.36 4.93 15.88
CA LYS A 278 17.41 5.52 16.80
C LYS A 278 17.54 7.03 16.71
N ALA A 279 16.42 7.74 16.56
CA ALA A 279 16.39 9.20 16.56
C ALA A 279 15.79 9.70 17.87
N SER A 280 16.45 10.65 18.50
CA SER A 280 15.86 11.48 19.55
C SER A 280 15.19 12.68 18.89
N TYR A 281 14.05 13.11 19.41
CA TYR A 281 13.30 14.23 18.84
C TYR A 281 12.74 15.16 19.90
N SER A 282 12.50 16.41 19.47
CA SER A 282 11.95 17.48 20.29
C SER A 282 10.46 17.30 20.58
N ASP A 283 9.94 18.11 21.52
CA ASP A 283 8.51 18.35 21.61
C ASP A 283 7.97 18.83 20.25
N GLY A 284 6.81 18.33 19.89
CA GLY A 284 6.05 18.80 18.75
C GLY A 284 5.15 19.98 19.11
N ASN A 285 4.54 20.56 18.09
CA ASN A 285 3.51 21.59 18.25
C ASN A 285 2.33 21.02 19.06
N ILE A 286 1.64 21.90 19.80
CA ILE A 286 0.34 21.52 20.36
C ILE A 286 -0.65 21.48 19.20
N PRO A 287 -1.23 20.30 18.90
CA PRO A 287 -2.19 20.19 17.82
C PRO A 287 -3.49 20.90 18.17
N LYS A 288 -4.23 21.27 17.14
CA LYS A 288 -5.55 21.88 17.30
C LYS A 288 -6.62 20.89 16.86
N THR A 289 -7.77 20.99 17.50
CA THR A 289 -8.99 20.34 17.01
C THR A 289 -9.45 20.93 15.69
N ASN A 290 -10.42 20.32 15.04
CA ASN A 290 -11.04 20.89 13.82
C ASN A 290 -11.70 22.25 14.07
N LEU A 291 -11.99 22.60 15.31
CA LEU A 291 -12.53 23.89 15.72
C LEU A 291 -11.45 24.93 16.06
N GLY A 292 -10.17 24.56 15.94
CA GLY A 292 -9.05 25.45 16.23
C GLY A 292 -8.63 25.52 17.68
N ASN A 293 -9.25 24.75 18.57
CA ASN A 293 -8.89 24.68 19.99
C ASN A 293 -7.59 23.88 20.20
N ASN A 294 -6.73 24.33 21.08
CA ASN A 294 -5.53 23.59 21.44
C ASN A 294 -5.89 22.26 22.12
N TYR A 295 -5.25 21.17 21.70
CA TYR A 295 -5.44 19.84 22.29
C TYR A 295 -4.10 19.26 22.79
N PRO A 296 -3.61 19.66 23.97
CA PRO A 296 -2.30 19.27 24.49
C PRO A 296 -2.17 17.76 24.74
N ALA A 297 -3.29 17.03 24.93
CA ALA A 297 -3.28 15.59 25.16
C ALA A 297 -2.70 14.79 23.97
N ALA A 298 -2.82 15.30 22.76
CA ALA A 298 -2.23 14.68 21.58
C ALA A 298 -0.85 15.25 21.20
N GLN A 299 -0.32 16.22 21.95
CA GLN A 299 1.03 16.72 21.68
C GLN A 299 2.07 15.60 21.75
N ILE A 300 2.92 15.51 20.74
CA ILE A 300 4.09 14.64 20.79
C ILE A 300 5.09 15.28 21.75
N LYS A 301 5.46 14.59 22.80
CA LYS A 301 6.52 15.00 23.72
C LYS A 301 7.86 14.48 23.22
N ALA A 302 8.92 15.20 23.56
CA ALA A 302 10.29 14.79 23.30
C ALA A 302 10.50 13.33 23.70
N GLY A 303 11.19 12.60 22.88
CA GLY A 303 11.36 11.18 23.08
C GLY A 303 12.32 10.58 22.07
N THR A 304 12.21 9.27 21.90
CA THR A 304 13.02 8.51 20.94
C THR A 304 12.13 7.61 20.10
N THR A 305 12.53 7.39 18.84
CA THR A 305 11.85 6.42 17.97
C THR A 305 12.09 4.99 18.45
N ALA A 306 11.29 4.06 17.97
CA ALA A 306 11.67 2.65 17.97
C ALA A 306 12.99 2.46 17.19
N VAL A 307 13.71 1.39 17.50
CA VAL A 307 14.94 1.06 16.79
C VAL A 307 14.62 0.54 15.40
N ALA A 308 15.20 1.17 14.38
CA ALA A 308 15.19 0.69 13.01
C ALA A 308 16.42 -0.16 12.75
N THR A 309 16.32 -1.14 11.86
CA THR A 309 17.44 -2.03 11.46
C THR A 309 17.61 -1.98 9.95
N SER A 310 18.86 -1.91 9.50
CA SER A 310 19.22 -1.94 8.08
C SER A 310 19.10 -3.33 7.47
N GLY A 311 19.31 -3.43 6.15
CA GLY A 311 19.71 -4.69 5.51
C GLY A 311 21.02 -5.23 6.09
N THR A 312 21.28 -6.50 5.88
CA THR A 312 22.44 -7.20 6.44
C THR A 312 23.48 -7.49 5.36
N VAL A 313 24.76 -7.35 5.69
CA VAL A 313 25.87 -7.86 4.88
C VAL A 313 26.28 -9.22 5.41
N THR A 314 26.32 -10.21 4.52
CA THR A 314 26.77 -11.59 4.85
C THR A 314 27.87 -12.02 3.90
N GLY A 315 28.76 -12.85 4.41
CA GLY A 315 29.83 -13.44 3.59
C GLY A 315 29.41 -14.76 2.95
N TYR A 316 29.92 -15.01 1.76
CA TYR A 316 29.79 -16.31 1.09
C TYR A 316 31.05 -16.64 0.31
N ARG A 317 31.25 -17.92 0.08
CA ARG A 317 32.26 -18.42 -0.88
C ARG A 317 31.59 -18.71 -2.20
N ASN A 318 32.16 -18.22 -3.29
CA ASN A 318 31.66 -18.52 -4.63
C ASN A 318 31.79 -20.02 -4.93
N TRP A 319 30.84 -20.53 -5.67
CA TRP A 319 30.99 -21.74 -6.46
C TRP A 319 31.50 -21.33 -7.82
N PHE A 320 32.36 -22.16 -8.43
CA PHE A 320 32.95 -21.86 -9.72
C PHE A 320 32.62 -22.97 -10.71
N TYR A 321 32.25 -22.60 -11.91
CA TYR A 321 32.01 -23.55 -12.99
C TYR A 321 32.47 -22.98 -14.32
N GLY A 322 32.74 -23.89 -15.26
CA GLY A 322 33.10 -23.52 -16.60
C GLY A 322 33.73 -24.70 -17.34
N TYR A 323 34.08 -24.45 -18.56
CA TYR A 323 34.73 -25.48 -19.41
C TYR A 323 35.99 -24.93 -20.07
N LYS A 324 36.79 -25.86 -20.56
CA LYS A 324 37.97 -25.61 -21.38
C LYS A 324 37.86 -26.42 -22.67
N ASN A 325 38.24 -25.79 -23.76
CA ASN A 325 38.47 -26.46 -25.03
C ASN A 325 39.91 -27.02 -25.13
N ALA A 326 40.28 -27.67 -26.21
CA ALA A 326 41.60 -28.31 -26.42
C ALA A 326 42.76 -27.36 -26.15
N ALA A 327 42.67 -26.10 -26.54
CA ALA A 327 43.75 -25.11 -26.32
C ALA A 327 43.92 -24.65 -24.89
N GLY A 328 42.91 -24.88 -24.01
CA GLY A 328 42.92 -24.43 -22.63
C GLY A 328 42.89 -25.53 -21.59
N VAL A 329 43.18 -26.77 -21.95
CA VAL A 329 43.21 -27.94 -21.04
C VAL A 329 44.13 -27.70 -19.86
N LEU A 330 43.63 -27.99 -18.64
CA LEU A 330 44.32 -27.84 -17.38
C LEU A 330 44.79 -29.22 -16.88
N ASP A 331 45.94 -29.25 -16.21
CA ASP A 331 46.34 -30.45 -15.45
C ASP A 331 45.44 -30.57 -14.19
N VAL A 332 44.59 -31.57 -14.18
CA VAL A 332 43.65 -31.80 -13.07
C VAL A 332 44.36 -32.23 -11.77
N ALA A 333 45.60 -32.73 -11.85
CA ALA A 333 46.40 -33.08 -10.68
C ALA A 333 47.12 -31.87 -10.07
N ALA A 334 47.23 -30.76 -10.83
CA ALA A 334 47.97 -29.57 -10.42
C ALA A 334 47.09 -28.28 -10.51
N LEU A 335 45.79 -28.40 -10.31
CA LEU A 335 44.90 -27.28 -10.31
C LEU A 335 45.20 -26.25 -9.22
N THR A 336 45.21 -24.99 -9.60
CA THR A 336 45.52 -23.87 -8.68
C THR A 336 44.28 -23.06 -8.34
N SER A 337 44.33 -22.30 -7.22
CA SER A 337 43.33 -21.33 -6.84
C SER A 337 43.01 -20.37 -8.00
N ALA A 338 44.03 -19.83 -8.64
CA ALA A 338 43.87 -18.87 -9.75
C ALA A 338 43.11 -19.47 -10.95
N GLN A 339 43.38 -20.73 -11.30
CA GLN A 339 42.67 -21.42 -12.37
C GLN A 339 41.22 -21.67 -12.04
N ILE A 340 40.88 -22.04 -10.81
CA ILE A 340 39.48 -22.18 -10.35
C ILE A 340 38.79 -20.84 -10.33
N ARG A 341 39.41 -19.81 -9.79
CA ARG A 341 38.82 -18.44 -9.74
C ARG A 341 38.65 -17.78 -11.12
N ALA A 342 39.37 -18.24 -12.13
CA ALA A 342 39.20 -17.82 -13.52
C ALA A 342 37.96 -18.42 -14.20
N LEU A 343 37.25 -19.35 -13.58
CA LEU A 343 35.97 -19.87 -14.02
C LEU A 343 34.84 -18.90 -13.66
N THR A 344 33.63 -19.19 -14.13
CA THR A 344 32.46 -18.38 -13.81
C THR A 344 32.06 -18.55 -12.35
N ALA A 345 32.09 -17.46 -11.61
CA ALA A 345 31.73 -17.43 -10.18
C ALA A 345 30.18 -17.30 -9.98
N ARG A 346 29.67 -18.01 -8.99
CA ARG A 346 28.26 -17.97 -8.57
C ARG A 346 28.12 -18.09 -7.06
N ASN A 347 27.10 -17.45 -6.52
CA ASN A 347 26.75 -17.60 -5.11
C ASN A 347 25.86 -18.83 -4.91
N GLY A 348 26.44 -19.92 -4.42
CA GLY A 348 25.74 -21.07 -3.85
C GLY A 348 24.92 -21.95 -4.80
N SER A 349 25.01 -21.76 -6.13
CA SER A 349 24.31 -22.61 -7.09
C SER A 349 24.98 -22.59 -8.47
N PHE A 350 24.78 -23.65 -9.25
CA PHE A 350 25.11 -23.67 -10.67
C PHE A 350 23.86 -23.50 -11.52
N PRO A 351 24.00 -23.11 -12.79
CA PRO A 351 22.89 -23.18 -13.74
C PRO A 351 22.50 -24.66 -13.96
N ALA A 352 21.23 -24.89 -14.27
CA ALA A 352 20.72 -26.24 -14.53
C ALA A 352 21.34 -26.86 -15.80
N THR A 353 21.73 -25.99 -16.75
CA THR A 353 22.40 -26.39 -18.00
C THR A 353 23.57 -25.47 -18.31
N ILE A 354 24.56 -25.99 -18.99
CA ILE A 354 25.72 -25.24 -19.47
C ILE A 354 25.89 -25.53 -20.97
N ASP A 355 25.92 -24.47 -21.76
CA ASP A 355 26.25 -24.53 -23.17
C ASP A 355 27.77 -24.44 -23.34
N THR A 356 28.31 -25.29 -24.17
CA THR A 356 29.74 -25.38 -24.44
C THR A 356 30.00 -25.38 -25.95
N ASN A 357 31.21 -25.03 -26.36
CA ASN A 357 31.66 -25.15 -27.72
C ASN A 357 33.07 -25.74 -27.74
N GLY A 358 33.21 -26.94 -28.31
CA GLY A 358 34.49 -27.65 -28.35
C GLY A 358 35.01 -28.01 -26.94
N MET A 359 34.14 -28.38 -26.01
CA MET A 359 34.49 -28.70 -24.62
C MET A 359 35.34 -29.98 -24.58
N GLN A 360 36.46 -29.90 -23.91
CA GLN A 360 37.30 -31.06 -23.54
C GLN A 360 37.33 -31.28 -22.03
N GLN A 361 37.29 -30.22 -21.25
CA GLN A 361 37.16 -30.30 -19.82
C GLN A 361 36.02 -29.44 -19.30
N MET A 362 35.37 -29.88 -18.24
CA MET A 362 34.38 -29.07 -17.52
C MET A 362 34.68 -29.20 -16.01
N PHE A 363 34.51 -28.09 -15.29
CA PHE A 363 34.84 -27.99 -13.88
C PHE A 363 33.68 -27.44 -13.07
N PHE A 364 33.49 -27.97 -11.87
CA PHE A 364 32.50 -27.55 -10.87
C PHE A 364 33.21 -27.56 -9.49
N ALA A 365 33.56 -26.39 -8.99
CA ALA A 365 34.21 -26.23 -7.74
C ALA A 365 33.27 -25.70 -6.67
N ILE A 366 33.12 -26.40 -5.58
CA ILE A 366 32.21 -26.10 -4.47
C ILE A 366 33.04 -26.17 -3.17
N PRO A 367 32.88 -25.24 -2.21
CA PRO A 367 33.48 -25.35 -0.90
C PRO A 367 33.24 -26.73 -0.29
N LYS A 368 34.29 -27.37 0.17
CA LYS A 368 34.29 -28.75 0.67
C LYS A 368 33.19 -28.96 1.72
N GLY A 369 32.46 -30.05 1.60
CA GLY A 369 31.38 -30.42 2.52
C GLY A 369 30.03 -29.74 2.30
N ARG A 370 29.93 -28.82 1.34
CA ARG A 370 28.65 -28.17 1.04
C ARG A 370 27.72 -29.07 0.19
N LYS A 371 28.31 -29.95 -0.60
CA LYS A 371 27.59 -30.89 -1.48
C LYS A 371 28.32 -32.24 -1.53
N THR A 372 27.56 -33.30 -1.77
CA THR A 372 28.07 -34.66 -1.79
C THR A 372 28.38 -35.15 -3.19
N SER A 373 27.69 -34.63 -4.21
CA SER A 373 27.97 -34.99 -5.61
C SER A 373 27.58 -33.90 -6.61
N VAL A 374 28.30 -33.90 -7.73
CA VAL A 374 27.91 -33.21 -8.95
C VAL A 374 27.82 -34.23 -10.08
N LYS A 375 26.73 -34.26 -10.78
CA LYS A 375 26.52 -35.11 -11.97
C LYS A 375 26.31 -34.23 -13.20
N CYS A 376 26.89 -34.68 -14.31
CA CYS A 376 26.79 -34.05 -15.59
C CYS A 376 26.28 -35.04 -16.62
N SER A 377 25.38 -34.61 -17.51
CA SER A 377 24.93 -35.43 -18.64
C SER A 377 24.69 -34.56 -19.86
N ASN A 378 24.92 -35.10 -21.05
CA ASN A 378 24.52 -34.41 -22.28
C ASN A 378 22.99 -34.23 -22.30
N ASN A 379 22.56 -33.00 -22.52
CA ASN A 379 21.13 -32.66 -22.42
C ASN A 379 20.28 -33.17 -23.59
N VAL A 380 20.92 -33.52 -24.72
CA VAL A 380 20.22 -34.01 -25.90
C VAL A 380 19.94 -35.51 -25.86
N ASN A 381 20.97 -36.29 -25.53
CA ASN A 381 20.87 -37.77 -25.54
C ASN A 381 20.87 -38.40 -24.15
N GLY A 382 20.98 -37.59 -23.10
CA GLY A 382 20.98 -38.06 -21.71
C GLY A 382 22.24 -38.81 -21.28
N ALA A 383 23.24 -38.93 -22.14
CA ALA A 383 24.48 -39.69 -21.85
C ALA A 383 25.21 -39.07 -20.63
N PRO A 384 25.50 -39.85 -19.59
CA PRO A 384 26.23 -39.34 -18.44
C PRO A 384 27.70 -39.07 -18.79
N CYS A 385 28.21 -37.96 -18.23
CA CYS A 385 29.66 -37.70 -18.28
C CYS A 385 30.38 -38.50 -17.21
N THR A 386 31.59 -38.97 -17.56
CA THR A 386 32.49 -39.55 -16.55
C THR A 386 33.06 -38.43 -15.70
N MET A 387 32.72 -38.40 -14.41
CA MET A 387 33.13 -37.37 -13.48
C MET A 387 34.32 -37.86 -12.66
N GLY A 388 35.37 -37.01 -12.63
CA GLY A 388 36.47 -37.10 -11.66
C GLY A 388 36.22 -36.14 -10.49
N LYS A 389 36.98 -36.30 -9.42
CA LYS A 389 36.94 -35.39 -8.25
C LYS A 389 38.36 -35.17 -7.72
N THR A 390 38.73 -33.96 -7.44
CA THR A 390 39.95 -33.58 -6.74
C THR A 390 39.67 -32.50 -5.72
N GLU A 391 40.62 -32.22 -4.85
CA GLU A 391 40.55 -31.16 -3.87
C GLU A 391 41.56 -30.06 -4.21
N VAL A 392 41.12 -28.82 -4.14
CA VAL A 392 41.94 -27.63 -4.43
C VAL A 392 41.75 -26.60 -3.32
N GLN A 393 42.83 -26.01 -2.85
CA GLN A 393 42.77 -24.86 -1.94
C GLN A 393 42.45 -23.62 -2.77
N VAL A 394 41.27 -23.01 -2.53
CA VAL A 394 40.79 -21.83 -3.27
C VAL A 394 40.66 -20.64 -2.36
N GLU A 395 41.31 -19.55 -2.72
CA GLU A 395 41.25 -18.26 -2.01
C GLU A 395 39.88 -17.59 -2.16
N GLY A 396 39.56 -16.71 -1.22
CA GLY A 396 38.47 -15.73 -1.39
C GLY A 396 38.90 -14.60 -2.32
N ALA A 397 38.06 -13.55 -2.40
CA ALA A 397 38.42 -12.33 -3.11
C ALA A 397 39.72 -11.72 -2.52
N ASN A 398 40.46 -11.03 -3.35
CA ASN A 398 41.70 -10.33 -2.96
C ASN A 398 42.76 -11.22 -2.23
N GLY A 399 42.81 -12.50 -2.57
CA GLY A 399 43.75 -13.42 -1.94
C GLY A 399 43.40 -13.81 -0.49
N PHE A 400 42.15 -13.63 -0.09
CA PHE A 400 41.69 -14.00 1.25
C PHE A 400 41.86 -15.50 1.50
N THR A 401 42.14 -15.87 2.74
CA THR A 401 42.43 -17.22 3.23
C THR A 401 41.78 -18.33 2.40
N ALA A 402 42.63 -19.19 1.81
CA ALA A 402 42.18 -20.32 1.03
C ALA A 402 41.49 -21.37 1.91
N ILE A 403 40.48 -22.00 1.36
CA ILE A 403 39.85 -23.18 1.93
C ILE A 403 39.80 -24.31 0.91
N ALA A 404 39.59 -25.52 1.37
CA ALA A 404 39.42 -26.67 0.52
C ALA A 404 38.10 -26.56 -0.30
N TYR A 405 38.22 -26.85 -1.58
CA TYR A 405 37.08 -27.01 -2.50
C TYR A 405 37.12 -28.44 -3.05
N ASP A 406 35.92 -29.03 -3.07
CA ASP A 406 35.70 -30.21 -3.89
C ASP A 406 35.53 -29.75 -5.35
N VAL A 407 36.40 -30.21 -6.22
CA VAL A 407 36.36 -29.89 -7.65
C VAL A 407 35.99 -31.15 -8.41
N TRP A 408 34.75 -31.20 -8.86
CA TRP A 408 34.30 -32.22 -9.79
C TRP A 408 34.66 -31.78 -11.22
N TYR A 409 35.10 -32.72 -12.03
CA TYR A 409 35.47 -32.40 -13.40
C TYR A 409 35.14 -33.52 -14.37
N VAL A 410 34.86 -33.11 -15.62
CA VAL A 410 34.90 -33.96 -16.81
C VAL A 410 36.26 -33.76 -17.47
N ASN A 411 36.94 -34.83 -17.87
CA ASN A 411 38.19 -34.75 -18.61
C ASN A 411 38.12 -35.75 -19.78
N SER A 412 37.79 -35.26 -20.95
CA SER A 412 37.64 -36.06 -22.17
C SER A 412 38.96 -36.18 -22.92
N ALA A 413 39.22 -37.33 -23.54
CA ALA A 413 40.43 -37.55 -24.34
C ALA A 413 40.51 -36.64 -25.59
N SER A 414 39.35 -36.18 -26.06
CA SER A 414 39.21 -35.26 -27.20
C SER A 414 38.16 -34.23 -26.92
N ALA A 415 38.27 -33.07 -27.58
CA ALA A 415 37.26 -32.06 -27.54
C ALA A 415 35.98 -32.51 -28.24
N ASP A 416 34.84 -32.04 -27.75
CA ASP A 416 33.54 -32.21 -28.38
C ASP A 416 33.52 -31.52 -29.76
N SER A 417 32.76 -32.07 -30.71
CA SER A 417 32.52 -31.39 -31.97
C SER A 417 31.37 -30.38 -31.83
N GLY A 418 31.72 -29.12 -32.00
CA GLY A 418 30.71 -28.04 -32.01
C GLY A 418 30.07 -27.71 -30.67
N THR A 419 28.86 -27.18 -30.72
CA THR A 419 28.10 -26.72 -29.53
C THR A 419 27.30 -27.86 -28.91
N ASN A 420 27.43 -28.04 -27.62
CA ASN A 420 26.67 -28.99 -26.81
C ASN A 420 26.09 -28.34 -25.60
N THR A 421 24.95 -28.83 -25.12
CA THR A 421 24.34 -28.42 -23.84
C THR A 421 24.42 -29.56 -22.85
N TYR A 422 24.89 -29.27 -21.64
CA TYR A 422 25.04 -30.24 -20.56
C TYR A 422 24.11 -29.92 -19.41
N LYS A 423 23.38 -30.92 -18.92
CA LYS A 423 22.55 -30.83 -17.73
C LYS A 423 23.39 -31.11 -16.47
N ILE A 424 23.23 -30.27 -15.47
CA ILE A 424 23.97 -30.35 -14.21
C ILE A 424 23.00 -30.64 -13.07
N VAL A 425 23.34 -31.62 -12.23
CA VAL A 425 22.60 -31.98 -11.01
C VAL A 425 23.56 -31.99 -9.84
N VAL A 426 23.22 -31.22 -8.82
CA VAL A 426 24.04 -31.10 -7.59
C VAL A 426 23.20 -31.59 -6.41
N SER A 427 23.80 -32.50 -5.61
CA SER A 427 23.15 -33.08 -4.43
C SER A 427 24.02 -32.98 -3.17
#